data_b20837fed87f3567d005b7ca775f687a
#
_entry.id   b20837fed87f3567d005b7ca775f687a
#
_cell.length_a   1.000
_cell.length_b   1.000
_cell.length_c   1.000
_cell.angle_alpha   90.00
_cell.angle_beta   90.00
_cell.angle_gamma   90.00
#
_symmetry.space_group_name_H-M   'P 1'
#
loop_
_entity.id
_entity.type
_entity.pdbx_description
1 polymer ?
#
loop_
_entity_poly.entity_id
_entity_poly.type
_entity_poly.pdbx_seq_one_letter_code
_entity_poly.pdbx_strand_id
1 'polypeptide(L)'
;MEATRLADQAGTLADLLHQDTAYPAGSRVLEAGCGVGAQTRILARRSPTAHFASVDVSAESLALARAAISRAGLTNVEFQQADLFALPFADGSFDHVFVCFVLEHLRQPEAALPALLRVLRPGGSLTVIEGDHGSAFFHPKSARAQRTIECLNQAQAAAGGDALIGRRLYPLLRAAGLADVQVSPRFVYADSSRPRWVDGFTRKTFIAMVEGAATSALRLGLIDQAAWDEGIADLKRSATDDGTFCYTFFKAVAHKT
;
A
#
# COMPACT_ATOMS: atom_id res chain seq x y z
N MET A 1 -1.73 4.87 17.19
CA MET A 1 -0.77 3.78 16.83
C MET A 1 -0.73 3.54 15.32
N GLU A 2 -1.86 3.29 14.65
CA GLU A 2 -1.88 2.96 13.21
C GLU A 2 -1.32 4.09 12.31
N ALA A 3 -1.71 5.34 12.52
CA ALA A 3 -1.20 6.48 11.75
C ALA A 3 0.35 6.64 11.83
N THR A 4 0.92 6.34 13.00
CA THR A 4 2.39 6.37 13.18
C THR A 4 3.05 5.23 12.39
N ARG A 5 2.48 4.03 12.45
CA ARG A 5 2.96 2.86 11.69
C ARG A 5 2.95 3.15 10.18
N LEU A 6 1.85 3.71 9.66
CA LEU A 6 1.73 4.07 8.24
C LEU A 6 2.74 5.15 7.81
N ALA A 7 3.00 6.14 8.67
CA ALA A 7 4.00 7.16 8.39
C ALA A 7 5.44 6.60 8.40
N ASP A 8 5.76 5.71 9.34
CA ASP A 8 7.06 5.03 9.44
C ASP A 8 7.29 4.10 8.25
N GLN A 9 6.26 3.33 7.88
CA GLN A 9 6.27 2.48 6.68
C GLN A 9 6.56 3.30 5.43
N ALA A 10 5.78 4.37 5.18
CA ALA A 10 5.95 5.21 4.02
C ALA A 10 7.35 5.86 3.98
N GLY A 11 7.86 6.31 5.13
CA GLY A 11 9.21 6.88 5.23
C GLY A 11 10.31 5.86 4.94
N THR A 12 10.17 4.61 5.40
CA THR A 12 11.13 3.53 5.16
C THR A 12 11.13 3.09 3.70
N LEU A 13 9.95 3.02 3.08
CA LEU A 13 9.75 2.52 1.73
C LEU A 13 9.84 3.61 0.64
N ALA A 14 9.98 4.90 1.01
CA ALA A 14 9.86 6.03 0.10
C ALA A 14 10.72 5.90 -1.17
N ASP A 15 12.00 5.59 -1.00
CA ASP A 15 12.91 5.47 -2.15
C ASP A 15 12.63 4.21 -2.96
N LEU A 16 12.28 3.09 -2.30
CA LEU A 16 11.96 1.85 -2.99
C LEU A 16 10.73 1.98 -3.89
N LEU A 17 9.65 2.60 -3.38
CA LEU A 17 8.37 2.66 -4.07
C LEU A 17 8.26 3.86 -5.01
N HIS A 18 8.91 4.98 -4.68
CA HIS A 18 8.67 6.26 -5.34
C HIS A 18 9.89 6.90 -6.01
N GLN A 19 11.07 6.24 -6.07
CA GLN A 19 12.26 6.82 -6.72
C GLN A 19 11.99 7.27 -8.16
N ASP A 20 11.08 6.59 -8.85
CA ASP A 20 10.64 6.83 -10.23
C ASP A 20 9.20 7.37 -10.32
N THR A 21 8.64 7.91 -9.22
CA THR A 21 7.32 8.53 -9.20
C THR A 21 7.48 10.05 -9.11
N ALA A 22 7.26 10.72 -10.21
CA ALA A 22 7.19 12.19 -10.30
C ALA A 22 6.18 12.57 -11.38
N TYR A 23 5.51 13.70 -11.19
CA TYR A 23 4.51 14.19 -12.12
C TYR A 23 4.97 15.52 -12.74
N PRO A 24 4.68 15.75 -14.04
CA PRO A 24 5.05 17.00 -14.72
C PRO A 24 4.47 18.24 -14.06
N ALA A 25 5.13 19.38 -14.26
CA ALA A 25 4.64 20.66 -13.78
C ALA A 25 3.23 20.97 -14.33
N GLY A 26 2.34 21.45 -13.45
CA GLY A 26 0.96 21.77 -13.79
C GLY A 26 0.02 20.56 -13.92
N SER A 27 0.53 19.32 -13.78
CA SER A 27 -0.33 18.12 -13.79
C SER A 27 -1.34 18.14 -12.66
N ARG A 28 -2.55 17.65 -12.96
CA ARG A 28 -3.57 17.32 -11.96
C ARG A 28 -3.52 15.83 -11.64
N VAL A 29 -3.24 15.51 -10.41
CA VAL A 29 -3.09 14.13 -9.91
C VAL A 29 -4.19 13.80 -8.92
N LEU A 30 -4.95 12.74 -9.16
CA LEU A 30 -5.84 12.16 -8.16
C LEU A 30 -5.07 11.11 -7.37
N GLU A 31 -4.98 11.27 -6.06
CA GLU A 31 -4.59 10.19 -5.14
C GLU A 31 -5.85 9.59 -4.51
N ALA A 32 -6.17 8.36 -4.87
CA ALA A 32 -7.37 7.68 -4.41
C ALA A 32 -7.03 6.73 -3.24
N GLY A 33 -7.66 6.96 -2.07
CA GLY A 33 -7.38 6.25 -0.83
C GLY A 33 -6.12 6.77 -0.13
N CYS A 34 -6.04 8.08 0.11
CA CYS A 34 -4.84 8.71 0.66
C CYS A 34 -4.60 8.41 2.15
N GLY A 35 -5.60 7.85 2.86
CA GLY A 35 -5.52 7.55 4.28
C GLY A 35 -5.06 8.75 5.10
N VAL A 36 -4.06 8.57 5.93
CA VAL A 36 -3.47 9.62 6.79
C VAL A 36 -2.45 10.53 6.06
N GLY A 37 -2.39 10.47 4.73
CA GLY A 37 -1.53 11.31 3.90
C GLY A 37 -0.05 10.91 3.89
N ALA A 38 0.27 9.67 4.23
CA ALA A 38 1.64 9.19 4.30
C ALA A 38 2.32 9.20 2.92
N GLN A 39 1.64 8.70 1.88
CA GLN A 39 2.10 8.72 0.49
C GLN A 39 1.96 10.11 -0.12
N THR A 40 0.85 10.81 0.18
CA THR A 40 0.58 12.20 -0.27
C THR A 40 1.79 13.10 -0.03
N ARG A 41 2.35 13.05 1.19
CA ARG A 41 3.51 13.87 1.57
C ARG A 41 4.73 13.60 0.71
N ILE A 42 4.96 12.36 0.33
CA ILE A 42 6.10 11.96 -0.51
C ILE A 42 5.89 12.47 -1.93
N LEU A 43 4.72 12.20 -2.49
CA LEU A 43 4.37 12.58 -3.86
C LEU A 43 4.38 14.10 -4.06
N ALA A 44 3.76 14.85 -3.15
CA ALA A 44 3.69 16.29 -3.22
C ALA A 44 5.08 16.96 -3.13
N ARG A 45 6.00 16.42 -2.31
CA ARG A 45 7.39 16.87 -2.26
C ARG A 45 8.18 16.56 -3.53
N ARG A 46 7.93 15.42 -4.14
CA ARG A 46 8.62 14.98 -5.37
C ARG A 46 8.11 15.69 -6.62
N SER A 47 6.90 16.25 -6.55
CA SER A 47 6.23 16.95 -7.65
C SER A 47 5.65 18.29 -7.17
N PRO A 48 6.51 19.25 -6.76
CA PRO A 48 6.07 20.46 -6.06
C PRO A 48 5.23 21.41 -6.91
N THR A 49 5.24 21.26 -8.23
CA THR A 49 4.49 22.04 -9.20
C THR A 49 3.30 21.29 -9.81
N ALA A 50 3.05 20.04 -9.40
CA ALA A 50 1.82 19.31 -9.69
C ALA A 50 0.76 19.60 -8.62
N HIS A 51 -0.52 19.47 -8.96
CA HIS A 51 -1.67 19.68 -8.07
C HIS A 51 -2.30 18.36 -7.71
N PHE A 52 -2.35 18.03 -6.41
CA PHE A 52 -2.92 16.79 -5.91
C PHE A 52 -4.32 17.02 -5.37
N ALA A 53 -5.28 16.20 -5.84
CA ALA A 53 -6.55 15.98 -5.17
C ALA A 53 -6.47 14.62 -4.48
N SER A 54 -6.36 14.60 -3.15
CA SER A 54 -6.22 13.37 -2.37
C SER A 54 -7.56 13.06 -1.70
N VAL A 55 -8.09 11.86 -1.96
CA VAL A 55 -9.41 11.46 -1.45
C VAL A 55 -9.32 10.22 -0.57
N ASP A 56 -10.19 10.18 0.44
CA ASP A 56 -10.41 9.01 1.28
C ASP A 56 -11.86 8.99 1.78
N VAL A 57 -12.37 7.82 2.13
CA VAL A 57 -13.71 7.66 2.68
C VAL A 57 -13.77 8.08 4.17
N SER A 58 -12.64 8.01 4.88
CA SER A 58 -12.51 8.31 6.30
C SER A 58 -12.25 9.79 6.56
N ALA A 59 -13.23 10.51 7.12
CA ALA A 59 -13.05 11.90 7.54
C ALA A 59 -11.96 12.05 8.62
N GLU A 60 -11.80 11.05 9.51
CA GLU A 60 -10.76 11.04 10.54
C GLU A 60 -9.36 10.95 9.91
N SER A 61 -9.17 10.03 8.96
CA SER A 61 -7.91 9.89 8.22
C SER A 61 -7.56 11.18 7.49
N LEU A 62 -8.53 11.82 6.84
CA LEU A 62 -8.34 13.10 6.15
C LEU A 62 -7.96 14.25 7.09
N ALA A 63 -8.49 14.27 8.32
CA ALA A 63 -8.09 15.27 9.31
C ALA A 63 -6.61 15.11 9.69
N LEU A 64 -6.14 13.88 9.88
CA LEU A 64 -4.73 13.56 10.14
C LEU A 64 -3.84 13.91 8.93
N ALA A 65 -4.31 13.61 7.72
CA ALA A 65 -3.59 13.93 6.48
C ALA A 65 -3.42 15.44 6.29
N ARG A 66 -4.48 16.24 6.49
CA ARG A 66 -4.42 17.72 6.44
C ARG A 66 -3.39 18.27 7.42
N ALA A 67 -3.42 17.78 8.67
CA ALA A 67 -2.45 18.20 9.68
C ALA A 67 -1.01 17.82 9.33
N ALA A 68 -0.78 16.64 8.73
CA ALA A 68 0.53 16.18 8.30
C ALA A 68 1.09 17.02 7.14
N ILE A 69 0.26 17.35 6.15
CA ILE A 69 0.63 18.16 4.98
C ILE A 69 0.88 19.62 5.40
N SER A 70 0.04 20.20 6.24
CA SER A 70 0.24 21.55 6.79
C SER A 70 1.56 21.66 7.56
N ARG A 71 1.86 20.71 8.46
CA ARG A 71 3.14 20.66 9.19
C ARG A 71 4.35 20.51 8.26
N ALA A 72 4.17 19.89 7.10
CA ALA A 72 5.22 19.73 6.10
C ALA A 72 5.41 20.97 5.21
N GLY A 73 4.57 22.02 5.36
CA GLY A 73 4.59 23.24 4.56
C GLY A 73 4.23 23.03 3.09
N LEU A 74 3.46 21.97 2.77
CA LEU A 74 3.06 21.66 1.39
C LEU A 74 1.73 22.34 1.08
N THR A 75 1.67 23.03 -0.07
CA THR A 75 0.51 23.83 -0.48
C THR A 75 -0.15 23.33 -1.76
N ASN A 76 0.39 22.29 -2.36
CA ASN A 76 -0.05 21.74 -3.64
C ASN A 76 -0.99 20.52 -3.48
N VAL A 77 -1.64 20.36 -2.32
CA VAL A 77 -2.54 19.23 -2.01
C VAL A 77 -3.88 19.75 -1.52
N GLU A 78 -4.95 19.25 -2.10
CA GLU A 78 -6.33 19.41 -1.63
C GLU A 78 -6.86 18.05 -1.18
N PHE A 79 -7.65 18.05 -0.09
CA PHE A 79 -8.26 16.84 0.44
C PHE A 79 -9.78 16.90 0.35
N GLN A 80 -10.39 15.80 -0.11
CA GLN A 80 -11.84 15.67 -0.17
C GLN A 80 -12.28 14.30 0.32
N GLN A 81 -13.36 14.26 1.11
CA GLN A 81 -13.98 12.98 1.46
C GLN A 81 -14.77 12.47 0.26
N ALA A 82 -14.44 11.26 -0.19
CA ALA A 82 -15.10 10.62 -1.33
C ALA A 82 -15.01 9.10 -1.25
N ASP A 83 -16.03 8.46 -1.80
CA ASP A 83 -16.02 7.03 -2.08
C ASP A 83 -15.32 6.80 -3.43
N LEU A 84 -14.36 5.89 -3.44
CA LEU A 84 -13.62 5.47 -4.62
C LEU A 84 -14.53 4.97 -5.76
N PHE A 85 -15.66 4.35 -5.41
CA PHE A 85 -16.65 3.86 -6.36
C PHE A 85 -17.56 4.95 -6.94
N ALA A 86 -17.58 6.15 -6.31
CA ALA A 86 -18.44 7.29 -6.68
C ALA A 86 -17.68 8.62 -6.60
N LEU A 87 -16.58 8.72 -7.32
CA LEU A 87 -15.71 9.90 -7.32
C LEU A 87 -16.45 11.15 -7.81
N PRO A 88 -16.47 12.27 -7.05
CA PRO A 88 -17.24 13.49 -7.35
C PRO A 88 -16.48 14.42 -8.30
N PHE A 89 -15.84 13.86 -9.32
CA PHE A 89 -15.08 14.60 -10.30
C PHE A 89 -15.63 14.37 -11.71
N ALA A 90 -15.45 15.34 -12.58
CA ALA A 90 -15.83 15.25 -13.99
C ALA A 90 -14.97 14.19 -14.72
N ASP A 91 -15.50 13.65 -15.81
CA ASP A 91 -14.78 12.72 -16.67
C ASP A 91 -13.52 13.40 -17.23
N GLY A 92 -12.42 12.65 -17.25
CA GLY A 92 -11.15 13.12 -17.79
C GLY A 92 -10.53 14.33 -17.08
N SER A 93 -10.88 14.60 -15.83
CA SER A 93 -10.43 15.77 -15.07
C SER A 93 -9.02 15.65 -14.49
N PHE A 94 -8.38 14.48 -14.58
CA PHE A 94 -7.03 14.24 -14.07
C PHE A 94 -6.09 13.75 -15.18
N ASP A 95 -4.85 14.23 -15.13
CA ASP A 95 -3.76 13.76 -15.98
C ASP A 95 -3.22 12.42 -15.50
N HIS A 96 -3.22 12.23 -14.18
CA HIS A 96 -2.70 11.04 -13.52
C HIS A 96 -3.60 10.61 -12.37
N VAL A 97 -3.68 9.30 -12.15
CA VAL A 97 -4.32 8.69 -10.99
C VAL A 97 -3.28 7.84 -10.26
N PHE A 98 -3.23 7.95 -8.94
CA PHE A 98 -2.34 7.21 -8.06
C PHE A 98 -3.14 6.46 -7.01
N VAL A 99 -2.82 5.17 -6.82
CA VAL A 99 -3.43 4.27 -5.83
C VAL A 99 -2.31 3.51 -5.13
N CYS A 100 -2.30 3.47 -3.79
CA CYS A 100 -1.26 2.77 -3.05
C CYS A 100 -1.84 2.11 -1.79
N PHE A 101 -1.75 0.79 -1.70
CA PHE A 101 -2.26 -0.02 -0.59
C PHE A 101 -3.76 0.19 -0.33
N VAL A 102 -4.56 0.18 -1.39
CA VAL A 102 -6.01 0.39 -1.35
C VAL A 102 -6.76 -0.80 -1.90
N LEU A 103 -6.33 -1.31 -3.07
CA LEU A 103 -7.07 -2.37 -3.76
C LEU A 103 -7.11 -3.66 -2.92
N GLU A 104 -6.07 -3.91 -2.13
CA GLU A 104 -5.98 -5.05 -1.20
C GLU A 104 -7.10 -5.08 -0.14
N HIS A 105 -7.74 -3.94 0.13
CA HIS A 105 -8.82 -3.81 1.11
C HIS A 105 -10.23 -3.89 0.50
N LEU A 106 -10.32 -3.86 -0.83
CA LEU A 106 -11.61 -3.84 -1.52
C LEU A 106 -12.13 -5.25 -1.77
N ARG A 107 -13.44 -5.46 -1.56
CA ARG A 107 -14.11 -6.73 -1.88
C ARG A 107 -14.11 -7.04 -3.37
N GLN A 108 -14.16 -6.01 -4.19
CA GLN A 108 -14.22 -6.09 -5.64
C GLN A 108 -13.28 -5.02 -6.22
N PRO A 109 -11.95 -5.24 -6.18
CA PRO A 109 -10.98 -4.25 -6.65
C PRO A 109 -11.16 -3.91 -8.13
N GLU A 110 -11.62 -4.86 -8.95
CA GLU A 110 -11.96 -4.66 -10.36
C GLU A 110 -13.10 -3.65 -10.56
N ALA A 111 -14.05 -3.58 -9.64
CA ALA A 111 -15.18 -2.64 -9.72
C ALA A 111 -14.78 -1.19 -9.43
N ALA A 112 -13.63 -0.95 -8.79
CA ALA A 112 -13.11 0.39 -8.56
C ALA A 112 -12.48 1.01 -9.82
N LEU A 113 -11.92 0.18 -10.70
CA LEU A 113 -11.19 0.64 -11.88
C LEU A 113 -12.02 1.50 -12.83
N PRO A 114 -13.28 1.18 -13.16
CA PRO A 114 -14.10 2.05 -14.01
C PRO A 114 -14.25 3.48 -13.48
N ALA A 115 -14.41 3.66 -12.16
CA ALA A 115 -14.53 4.99 -11.56
C ALA A 115 -13.22 5.78 -11.64
N LEU A 116 -12.08 5.13 -11.41
CA LEU A 116 -10.75 5.71 -11.56
C LEU A 116 -10.47 6.09 -13.02
N LEU A 117 -10.81 5.19 -13.95
CA LEU A 117 -10.61 5.42 -15.37
C LEU A 117 -11.56 6.50 -15.94
N ARG A 118 -12.75 6.65 -15.41
CA ARG A 118 -13.67 7.71 -15.82
C ARG A 118 -13.04 9.08 -15.61
N VAL A 119 -12.46 9.33 -14.44
CA VAL A 119 -11.88 10.62 -14.10
C VAL A 119 -10.49 10.86 -14.71
N LEU A 120 -9.81 9.81 -15.16
CA LEU A 120 -8.54 9.89 -15.89
C LEU A 120 -8.80 10.29 -17.34
N ARG A 121 -8.07 11.29 -17.88
CA ARG A 121 -8.18 11.68 -19.28
C ARG A 121 -7.61 10.63 -20.24
N PRO A 122 -8.03 10.59 -21.52
CA PRO A 122 -7.32 9.82 -22.53
C PRO A 122 -5.83 10.18 -22.58
N GLY A 123 -4.96 9.18 -22.73
CA GLY A 123 -3.51 9.33 -22.66
C GLY A 123 -2.94 9.59 -21.25
N GLY A 124 -3.79 9.70 -20.23
CA GLY A 124 -3.37 9.83 -18.84
C GLY A 124 -2.84 8.51 -18.27
N SER A 125 -2.10 8.57 -17.16
CA SER A 125 -1.54 7.38 -16.52
C SER A 125 -2.21 7.02 -15.21
N LEU A 126 -2.36 5.72 -14.97
CA LEU A 126 -2.71 5.13 -13.67
C LEU A 126 -1.49 4.45 -13.08
N THR A 127 -1.10 4.84 -11.87
CA THR A 127 -0.07 4.16 -11.07
C THR A 127 -0.74 3.44 -9.91
N VAL A 128 -0.47 2.14 -9.76
CA VAL A 128 -0.95 1.32 -8.64
C VAL A 128 0.23 0.66 -7.95
N ILE A 129 0.28 0.75 -6.62
CA ILE A 129 1.28 0.07 -5.80
C ILE A 129 0.56 -0.77 -4.76
N GLU A 130 0.85 -2.09 -4.73
CA GLU A 130 0.24 -3.03 -3.79
C GLU A 130 1.27 -4.02 -3.26
N GLY A 131 1.00 -4.55 -2.07
CA GLY A 131 1.80 -5.60 -1.46
C GLY A 131 1.42 -6.99 -1.94
N ASP A 132 2.30 -7.96 -1.65
CA ASP A 132 2.03 -9.38 -1.81
C ASP A 132 2.50 -10.12 -0.56
N HIS A 133 1.62 -10.33 0.40
CA HIS A 133 1.99 -10.94 1.67
C HIS A 133 2.42 -12.40 1.53
N GLY A 134 2.04 -13.07 0.43
CA GLY A 134 2.51 -14.40 0.08
C GLY A 134 3.94 -14.44 -0.48
N SER A 135 4.56 -13.28 -0.73
CA SER A 135 5.96 -13.18 -1.16
C SER A 135 6.95 -13.08 0.01
N ALA A 136 6.47 -13.12 1.26
CA ALA A 136 7.34 -13.08 2.42
C ALA A 136 8.12 -14.39 2.58
N PHE A 137 9.45 -14.30 2.64
CA PHE A 137 10.32 -15.39 3.03
C PHE A 137 11.47 -14.89 3.91
N PHE A 138 11.98 -15.75 4.77
CA PHE A 138 12.88 -15.32 5.83
C PHE A 138 13.77 -16.45 6.34
N HIS A 139 14.83 -16.07 7.01
CA HIS A 139 15.73 -16.95 7.77
C HIS A 139 15.75 -16.47 9.24
N PRO A 140 15.75 -17.39 10.23
CA PRO A 140 15.61 -18.86 10.12
C PRO A 140 14.24 -19.27 9.56
N LYS A 141 14.21 -20.32 8.72
CA LYS A 141 12.96 -20.87 8.21
C LYS A 141 12.14 -21.46 9.36
N SER A 142 10.86 -21.08 9.47
CA SER A 142 9.93 -21.62 10.45
C SER A 142 8.56 -21.87 9.82
N ALA A 143 8.06 -23.09 9.95
CA ALA A 143 6.72 -23.43 9.51
C ALA A 143 5.64 -22.74 10.39
N ARG A 144 5.93 -22.50 11.68
CA ARG A 144 5.03 -21.78 12.60
C ARG A 144 4.88 -20.32 12.20
N ALA A 145 6.02 -19.64 11.95
CA ALA A 145 5.99 -18.25 11.44
C ALA A 145 5.28 -18.14 10.10
N GLN A 146 5.52 -19.09 9.18
CA GLN A 146 4.82 -19.14 7.90
C GLN A 146 3.31 -19.30 8.10
N ARG A 147 2.89 -20.14 9.05
CA ARG A 147 1.47 -20.33 9.38
C ARG A 147 0.80 -19.07 9.91
N THR A 148 1.48 -18.24 10.73
CA THR A 148 0.91 -16.96 11.20
C THR A 148 0.74 -15.97 10.07
N ILE A 149 1.66 -15.94 9.09
CA ILE A 149 1.51 -15.12 7.86
C ILE A 149 0.32 -15.61 7.03
N GLU A 150 0.13 -16.91 6.90
CA GLU A 150 -1.04 -17.48 6.21
C GLU A 150 -2.35 -17.14 6.92
N CYS A 151 -2.36 -17.08 8.25
CA CYS A 151 -3.52 -16.66 9.03
C CYS A 151 -3.87 -15.18 8.79
N LEU A 152 -2.87 -14.29 8.66
CA LEU A 152 -3.08 -12.90 8.22
C LEU A 152 -3.80 -12.87 6.86
N ASN A 153 -3.27 -13.61 5.86
CA ASN A 153 -3.84 -13.65 4.51
C ASN A 153 -5.29 -14.16 4.51
N GLN A 154 -5.54 -15.23 5.27
CA GLN A 154 -6.88 -15.81 5.41
C GLN A 154 -7.85 -14.86 6.16
N ALA A 155 -7.38 -14.16 7.19
CA ALA A 155 -8.18 -13.20 7.93
C ALA A 155 -8.56 -12.00 7.05
N GLN A 156 -7.62 -11.50 6.22
CA GLN A 156 -7.88 -10.43 5.25
C GLN A 156 -8.88 -10.88 4.19
N ALA A 157 -8.73 -12.11 3.65
CA ALA A 157 -9.67 -12.68 2.69
C ALA A 157 -11.08 -12.85 3.28
N ALA A 158 -11.20 -13.29 4.55
CA ALA A 158 -12.48 -13.39 5.26
C ALA A 158 -13.14 -12.02 5.47
N ALA A 159 -12.37 -10.94 5.56
CA ALA A 159 -12.88 -9.56 5.58
C ALA A 159 -13.25 -9.03 4.19
N GLY A 160 -12.92 -9.78 3.13
CA GLY A 160 -13.21 -9.45 1.74
C GLY A 160 -12.07 -8.76 1.00
N GLY A 161 -10.88 -8.69 1.59
CA GLY A 161 -9.68 -8.16 0.94
C GLY A 161 -8.87 -9.23 0.21
N ASP A 162 -7.78 -8.83 -0.43
CA ASP A 162 -6.84 -9.71 -1.15
C ASP A 162 -5.39 -9.37 -0.80
N ALA A 163 -4.83 -10.09 0.16
CA ALA A 163 -3.44 -9.94 0.63
C ALA A 163 -2.39 -10.25 -0.46
N LEU A 164 -2.80 -10.81 -1.59
CA LEU A 164 -1.93 -11.24 -2.69
C LEU A 164 -2.15 -10.41 -3.96
N ILE A 165 -2.89 -9.31 -3.88
CA ILE A 165 -3.32 -8.54 -5.06
C ILE A 165 -2.15 -7.99 -5.88
N GLY A 166 -1.01 -7.70 -5.25
CA GLY A 166 0.16 -7.17 -5.93
C GLY A 166 0.59 -8.01 -7.14
N ARG A 167 0.59 -9.34 -7.03
CA ARG A 167 0.93 -10.26 -8.14
C ARG A 167 -0.11 -10.28 -9.25
N ARG A 168 -1.30 -9.75 -9.00
CA ARG A 168 -2.43 -9.73 -9.93
C ARG A 168 -2.58 -8.40 -10.67
N LEU A 169 -1.76 -7.39 -10.38
CA LEU A 169 -1.90 -6.05 -10.99
C LEU A 169 -1.87 -6.09 -12.50
N TYR A 170 -1.00 -6.89 -13.12
CA TYR A 170 -0.94 -6.98 -14.59
C TYR A 170 -2.26 -7.45 -15.22
N PRO A 171 -2.77 -8.66 -14.91
CA PRO A 171 -4.03 -9.12 -15.48
C PRO A 171 -5.20 -8.22 -15.08
N LEU A 172 -5.22 -7.66 -13.87
CA LEU A 172 -6.28 -6.78 -13.39
C LEU A 172 -6.40 -5.51 -14.24
N LEU A 173 -5.27 -4.82 -14.48
CA LEU A 173 -5.25 -3.58 -15.26
C LEU A 173 -5.48 -3.83 -16.75
N ARG A 174 -4.98 -4.97 -17.29
CA ARG A 174 -5.27 -5.39 -18.67
C ARG A 174 -6.76 -5.65 -18.89
N ALA A 175 -7.41 -6.34 -17.95
CA ALA A 175 -8.85 -6.62 -18.01
C ALA A 175 -9.70 -5.33 -17.95
N ALA A 176 -9.19 -4.27 -17.29
CA ALA A 176 -9.83 -2.96 -17.25
C ALA A 176 -9.67 -2.14 -18.54
N GLY A 177 -8.98 -2.66 -19.57
CA GLY A 177 -8.80 -1.99 -20.86
C GLY A 177 -7.66 -1.00 -20.93
N LEU A 178 -6.75 -1.00 -19.93
CA LEU A 178 -5.57 -0.13 -19.96
C LEU A 178 -4.51 -0.65 -20.94
N ALA A 179 -3.82 0.29 -21.59
CA ALA A 179 -2.69 0.04 -22.48
C ALA A 179 -1.35 0.17 -21.75
N ASP A 180 -0.30 -0.34 -22.37
CA ASP A 180 1.10 -0.21 -21.92
C ASP A 180 1.30 -0.57 -20.45
N VAL A 181 0.61 -1.61 -19.98
CA VAL A 181 0.70 -2.05 -18.58
C VAL A 181 2.10 -2.58 -18.30
N GLN A 182 2.86 -1.84 -17.49
CA GLN A 182 4.18 -2.23 -17.02
C GLN A 182 4.12 -2.47 -15.51
N VAL A 183 4.52 -3.65 -15.07
CA VAL A 183 4.60 -4.01 -13.65
C VAL A 183 6.04 -4.26 -13.27
N SER A 184 6.51 -3.59 -12.22
CA SER A 184 7.85 -3.78 -11.68
C SER A 184 7.81 -4.24 -10.23
N PRO A 185 8.46 -5.36 -9.88
CA PRO A 185 8.61 -5.76 -8.50
C PRO A 185 9.53 -4.79 -7.75
N ARG A 186 9.15 -4.46 -6.52
CA ARG A 186 9.89 -3.63 -5.57
C ARG A 186 10.31 -4.51 -4.41
N PHE A 187 11.50 -5.04 -4.49
CA PHE A 187 11.96 -6.09 -3.59
C PHE A 187 12.62 -5.51 -2.36
N VAL A 188 12.14 -5.92 -1.19
CA VAL A 188 12.75 -5.66 0.11
C VAL A 188 13.64 -6.84 0.48
N TYR A 189 14.87 -6.53 0.86
CA TYR A 189 15.77 -7.44 1.55
C TYR A 189 16.32 -6.75 2.79
N ALA A 190 16.11 -7.33 3.95
CA ALA A 190 16.54 -6.81 5.24
C ALA A 190 17.40 -7.84 5.98
N ASP A 191 18.53 -7.38 6.49
CA ASP A 191 19.47 -8.10 7.37
C ASP A 191 20.15 -7.11 8.33
N SER A 192 20.98 -7.59 9.24
CA SER A 192 21.66 -6.75 10.26
C SER A 192 22.57 -5.66 9.69
N SER A 193 23.04 -5.80 8.43
CA SER A 193 23.79 -4.75 7.74
C SER A 193 22.92 -3.56 7.30
N ARG A 194 21.61 -3.73 7.37
CA ARG A 194 20.58 -2.75 6.97
C ARG A 194 19.61 -2.45 8.11
N PRO A 195 20.06 -1.90 9.25
CA PRO A 195 19.25 -1.77 10.46
C PRO A 195 17.97 -0.95 10.25
N ARG A 196 18.00 0.05 9.33
CA ARG A 196 16.79 0.83 8.97
C ARG A 196 15.70 -0.06 8.37
N TRP A 197 16.08 -1.05 7.54
CA TRP A 197 15.12 -1.98 6.94
C TRP A 197 14.60 -3.00 7.95
N VAL A 198 15.49 -3.52 8.81
CA VAL A 198 15.09 -4.45 9.88
C VAL A 198 14.12 -3.78 10.85
N ASP A 199 14.43 -2.57 11.34
CA ASP A 199 13.58 -1.88 12.29
C ASP A 199 12.32 -1.30 11.63
N GLY A 200 12.46 -0.56 10.53
CA GLY A 200 11.35 0.16 9.90
C GLY A 200 10.41 -0.76 9.13
N PHE A 201 10.92 -1.72 8.37
CA PHE A 201 10.07 -2.60 7.58
C PHE A 201 9.77 -3.91 8.31
N THR A 202 10.80 -4.71 8.68
CA THR A 202 10.56 -6.05 9.22
C THR A 202 9.79 -5.98 10.55
N ARG A 203 10.29 -5.20 11.53
CA ARG A 203 9.67 -5.11 12.87
C ARG A 203 8.41 -4.26 12.88
N LYS A 204 8.54 -2.97 12.55
CA LYS A 204 7.48 -1.98 12.74
C LYS A 204 6.39 -2.03 11.67
N THR A 205 6.65 -2.65 10.53
CA THR A 205 5.66 -2.77 9.46
C THR A 205 5.14 -4.19 9.37
N PHE A 206 5.95 -5.15 8.92
CA PHE A 206 5.45 -6.48 8.57
C PHE A 206 5.08 -7.31 9.80
N ILE A 207 5.97 -7.45 10.78
CA ILE A 207 5.67 -8.21 12.01
C ILE A 207 4.50 -7.57 12.76
N ALA A 208 4.49 -6.23 12.90
CA ALA A 208 3.39 -5.52 13.55
C ALA A 208 2.04 -5.71 12.83
N MET A 209 2.05 -5.80 11.50
CA MET A 209 0.85 -6.10 10.70
C MET A 209 0.38 -7.53 10.96
N VAL A 210 1.27 -8.52 10.99
CA VAL A 210 0.93 -9.89 11.34
C VAL A 210 0.36 -9.95 12.76
N GLU A 211 1.02 -9.35 13.75
CA GLU A 211 0.53 -9.27 15.14
C GLU A 211 -0.87 -8.66 15.22
N GLY A 212 -1.15 -7.63 14.42
CA GLY A 212 -2.47 -6.99 14.35
C GLY A 212 -3.59 -7.90 13.87
N ALA A 213 -3.29 -8.99 13.18
CA ALA A 213 -4.27 -9.97 12.71
C ALA A 213 -4.69 -11.00 13.77
N ALA A 214 -4.02 -11.04 14.95
CA ALA A 214 -4.24 -12.05 15.99
C ALA A 214 -5.72 -12.25 16.35
N THR A 215 -6.40 -11.16 16.73
CA THR A 215 -7.81 -11.20 17.13
C THR A 215 -8.71 -11.83 16.05
N SER A 216 -8.49 -11.48 14.79
CA SER A 216 -9.26 -12.01 13.67
C SER A 216 -8.93 -13.47 13.39
N ALA A 217 -7.65 -13.85 13.42
CA ALA A 217 -7.19 -15.21 13.18
C ALA A 217 -7.74 -16.18 14.24
N LEU A 218 -7.67 -15.80 15.53
CA LEU A 218 -8.19 -16.58 16.64
C LEU A 218 -9.72 -16.70 16.58
N ARG A 219 -10.42 -15.60 16.35
CA ARG A 219 -11.90 -15.60 16.23
C ARG A 219 -12.40 -16.46 15.08
N LEU A 220 -11.67 -16.52 13.99
CA LEU A 220 -11.98 -17.37 12.83
C LEU A 220 -11.57 -18.83 13.01
N GLY A 221 -10.93 -19.19 14.14
CA GLY A 221 -10.45 -20.55 14.40
C GLY A 221 -9.34 -21.02 13.46
N LEU A 222 -8.60 -20.10 12.86
CA LEU A 222 -7.51 -20.41 11.92
C LEU A 222 -6.30 -21.01 12.65
N ILE A 223 -6.11 -20.64 13.91
CA ILE A 223 -4.98 -21.02 14.76
C ILE A 223 -5.40 -20.85 16.23
N ASP A 224 -4.80 -21.57 17.15
CA ASP A 224 -4.95 -21.33 18.59
C ASP A 224 -3.92 -20.32 19.11
N GLN A 225 -4.13 -19.82 20.35
CA GLN A 225 -3.28 -18.79 20.94
C GLN A 225 -1.83 -19.25 21.10
N ALA A 226 -1.59 -20.50 21.56
CA ALA A 226 -0.25 -21.00 21.81
C ALA A 226 0.56 -21.10 20.48
N ALA A 227 -0.04 -21.66 19.45
CA ALA A 227 0.57 -21.77 18.13
C ALA A 227 0.80 -20.39 17.50
N TRP A 228 -0.11 -19.42 17.73
CA TRP A 228 0.07 -18.04 17.29
C TRP A 228 1.29 -17.39 17.96
N ASP A 229 1.40 -17.48 19.29
CA ASP A 229 2.48 -16.86 20.05
C ASP A 229 3.84 -17.47 19.67
N GLU A 230 3.92 -18.77 19.48
CA GLU A 230 5.12 -19.46 19.00
C GLU A 230 5.49 -19.02 17.58
N GLY A 231 4.52 -18.88 16.70
CA GLY A 231 4.74 -18.43 15.33
C GLY A 231 5.23 -16.98 15.26
N ILE A 232 4.67 -16.08 16.07
CA ILE A 232 5.15 -14.70 16.21
C ILE A 232 6.57 -14.65 16.80
N ALA A 233 6.86 -15.45 17.80
CA ALA A 233 8.21 -15.54 18.38
C ALA A 233 9.23 -16.00 17.32
N ASP A 234 8.88 -16.99 16.52
CA ASP A 234 9.72 -17.47 15.41
C ASP A 234 9.88 -16.40 14.31
N LEU A 235 8.79 -15.68 13.95
CA LEU A 235 8.85 -14.63 12.96
C LEU A 235 9.78 -13.47 13.41
N LYS A 236 9.77 -13.11 14.68
CA LYS A 236 10.66 -12.10 15.27
C LYS A 236 12.14 -12.46 15.14
N ARG A 237 12.48 -13.74 15.03
CA ARG A 237 13.87 -14.18 14.79
C ARG A 237 14.40 -13.74 13.42
N SER A 238 13.53 -13.49 12.42
CA SER A 238 13.95 -12.93 11.14
C SER A 238 14.51 -11.51 11.24
N ALA A 239 14.31 -10.85 12.37
CA ALA A 239 14.79 -9.49 12.66
C ALA A 239 15.94 -9.46 13.69
N THR A 240 16.58 -10.62 14.00
CA THR A 240 17.79 -10.71 14.83
C THR A 240 19.05 -10.56 13.99
N ASP A 241 20.23 -10.59 14.62
CA ASP A 241 21.52 -10.32 13.95
C ASP A 241 21.86 -11.34 12.85
N ASP A 242 21.42 -12.58 13.00
CA ASP A 242 21.57 -13.68 12.04
C ASP A 242 20.33 -13.89 11.17
N GLY A 243 19.29 -13.05 11.37
CA GLY A 243 18.04 -13.13 10.62
C GLY A 243 18.08 -12.41 9.28
N THR A 244 17.26 -12.86 8.34
CA THR A 244 16.97 -12.16 7.10
C THR A 244 15.47 -12.15 6.80
N PHE A 245 15.01 -11.09 6.14
CA PHE A 245 13.61 -10.97 5.73
C PHE A 245 13.50 -10.41 4.31
N CYS A 246 12.64 -11.02 3.51
CA CYS A 246 12.37 -10.64 2.14
C CYS A 246 10.87 -10.43 1.91
N TYR A 247 10.55 -9.45 1.05
CA TYR A 247 9.16 -9.15 0.70
C TYR A 247 9.10 -8.42 -0.65
N THR A 248 7.99 -8.57 -1.38
CA THR A 248 7.81 -7.89 -2.66
C THR A 248 6.55 -7.03 -2.67
N PHE A 249 6.71 -5.76 -3.01
CA PHE A 249 5.64 -4.92 -3.52
C PHE A 249 5.65 -4.96 -5.05
N PHE A 250 4.51 -4.67 -5.66
CA PHE A 250 4.40 -4.52 -7.10
C PHE A 250 3.91 -3.10 -7.42
N LYS A 251 4.64 -2.43 -8.31
CA LYS A 251 4.25 -1.14 -8.87
C LYS A 251 3.86 -1.34 -10.32
N ALA A 252 2.63 -1.00 -10.64
CA ALA A 252 2.11 -0.98 -12.00
C ALA A 252 1.95 0.46 -12.48
N VAL A 253 2.32 0.72 -13.73
CA VAL A 253 2.01 1.95 -14.47
C VAL A 253 1.33 1.54 -15.77
N ALA A 254 0.21 2.18 -16.09
CA ALA A 254 -0.55 1.89 -17.29
C ALA A 254 -1.19 3.17 -17.83
N HIS A 255 -1.63 3.18 -19.10
CA HIS A 255 -2.21 4.34 -19.75
C HIS A 255 -3.64 4.07 -20.20
N LYS A 256 -4.49 5.10 -20.07
CA LYS A 256 -5.84 5.10 -20.64
C LYS A 256 -5.75 5.41 -22.14
N THR A 257 -6.32 4.55 -22.98
CA THR A 257 -6.47 4.79 -24.41
C THR A 257 -7.54 5.82 -24.71
#